data_ef870130b8c0882dc118d1dc75824d95
#
_entry.id   ef870130b8c0882dc118d1dc75824d95
#
_cell.length_a   1.000
_cell.length_b   1.000
_cell.length_c   1.000
_cell.angle_alpha   90.00
_cell.angle_beta   90.00
_cell.angle_gamma   90.00
#
_symmetry.space_group_name_H-M   'P 1'
#
loop_
_entity.id
_entity.type
_entity.pdbx_description
1 polymer ?
#
loop_
_entity_poly.entity_id
_entity_poly.type
_entity_poly.pdbx_seq_one_letter_code
_entity_poly.pdbx_strand_id
1 'polypeptide(L)'
;MAEAMRQFLNKSRLKGNVLALQITEIWEKIMGKTIARYTDQIEIHGHTLYIHTTVAPLKQELLYKKELIVARVNEALGEKLINEVVIR
;
A
#
# COMPACT_ATOMS: atom_id res chain seq x y z
N MET A 1 -23.14 8.61 -10.56
CA MET A 1 -22.18 7.84 -11.21
C MET A 1 -21.08 7.43 -10.36
N ALA A 2 -20.17 8.32 -10.07
CA ALA A 2 -19.04 7.99 -9.23
C ALA A 2 -19.48 7.49 -7.89
N GLU A 3 -20.57 7.99 -7.43
CA GLU A 3 -21.10 7.57 -6.17
C GLU A 3 -21.58 6.16 -6.16
N ALA A 4 -22.28 5.78 -7.21
CA ALA A 4 -22.78 4.43 -7.32
C ALA A 4 -21.63 3.44 -7.37
N MET A 5 -20.58 3.79 -8.09
CA MET A 5 -19.42 2.93 -8.16
C MET A 5 -18.76 2.83 -6.82
N ARG A 6 -18.67 3.95 -6.12
CA ARG A 6 -18.07 3.96 -4.83
C ARG A 6 -18.79 3.09 -3.85
N GLN A 7 -20.11 3.13 -3.88
CA GLN A 7 -20.91 2.30 -3.03
C GLN A 7 -20.71 0.83 -3.33
N PHE A 8 -20.63 0.51 -4.59
CA PHE A 8 -20.41 -0.83 -5.01
C PHE A 8 -19.09 -1.35 -4.49
N LEU A 9 -18.04 -0.55 -4.61
CA LEU A 9 -16.72 -0.94 -4.17
C LEU A 9 -16.60 -1.05 -2.67
N ASN A 10 -17.42 -0.33 -1.96
CA ASN A 10 -17.37 -0.37 -0.50
C ASN A 10 -17.98 -1.60 0.08
N LYS A 11 -18.60 -2.41 -0.73
CA LYS A 11 -19.25 -3.59 -0.23
C LYS A 11 -18.30 -4.75 -0.24
N SER A 12 -18.19 -5.32 0.90
CA SER A 12 -17.67 -6.62 1.04
C SER A 12 -16.32 -6.91 0.47
N ARG A 13 -16.15 -8.10 0.03
CA ARG A 13 -14.87 -8.65 -0.33
C ARG A 13 -14.26 -8.06 -1.57
N LEU A 14 -15.03 -7.46 -2.41
CA LEU A 14 -14.49 -6.80 -3.58
C LEU A 14 -13.59 -5.67 -3.17
N LYS A 15 -13.89 -5.07 -2.04
CA LYS A 15 -13.08 -3.98 -1.55
C LYS A 15 -11.65 -4.43 -1.28
N GLY A 16 -11.49 -5.63 -0.73
CA GLY A 16 -10.16 -6.13 -0.45
C GLY A 16 -9.34 -6.31 -1.70
N ASN A 17 -9.96 -6.89 -2.73
CA ASN A 17 -9.25 -7.09 -3.98
C ASN A 17 -8.91 -5.79 -4.66
N VAL A 18 -9.83 -4.84 -4.62
CA VAL A 18 -9.60 -3.55 -5.21
C VAL A 18 -8.46 -2.84 -4.48
N LEU A 19 -8.43 -2.95 -3.17
CA LEU A 19 -7.35 -2.34 -2.41
C LEU A 19 -6.00 -2.94 -2.76
N ALA A 20 -5.96 -4.24 -2.99
CA ALA A 20 -4.71 -4.90 -3.35
C ALA A 20 -4.17 -4.36 -4.66
N LEU A 21 -5.05 -4.14 -5.62
CA LEU A 21 -4.63 -3.59 -6.90
C LEU A 21 -4.24 -2.13 -6.75
N GLN A 22 -5.01 -1.39 -5.98
CA GLN A 22 -4.74 0.01 -5.79
C GLN A 22 -3.44 0.26 -5.06
N ILE A 23 -3.13 -0.59 -4.08
CA ILE A 23 -1.93 -0.37 -3.30
C ILE A 23 -0.68 -0.52 -4.16
N THR A 24 -0.72 -1.39 -5.15
CA THR A 24 0.41 -1.55 -6.05
C THR A 24 0.65 -0.26 -6.83
N GLU A 25 -0.41 0.33 -7.34
CA GLU A 25 -0.30 1.57 -8.09
C GLU A 25 0.11 2.73 -7.19
N ILE A 26 -0.48 2.78 -6.01
CA ILE A 26 -0.18 3.82 -5.06
C ILE A 26 1.28 3.73 -4.64
N TRP A 27 1.77 2.54 -4.41
CA TRP A 27 3.15 2.31 -4.02
C TRP A 27 4.10 2.90 -5.05
N GLU A 28 3.79 2.65 -6.32
CA GLU A 28 4.61 3.19 -7.39
C GLU A 28 4.57 4.71 -7.42
N LYS A 29 3.42 5.27 -7.15
CA LYS A 29 3.28 6.72 -7.16
C LYS A 29 4.03 7.41 -6.03
N ILE A 30 3.97 6.83 -4.84
CA ILE A 30 4.57 7.50 -3.69
C ILE A 30 6.06 7.21 -3.53
N MET A 31 6.51 6.06 -3.98
CA MET A 31 7.91 5.67 -3.81
C MET A 31 8.70 5.70 -5.10
N GLY A 32 8.03 5.82 -6.23
CA GLY A 32 8.72 5.85 -7.50
C GLY A 32 8.82 4.49 -8.15
N LYS A 33 9.09 4.50 -9.45
CA LYS A 33 9.11 3.27 -10.22
C LYS A 33 10.26 2.36 -9.83
N THR A 34 11.38 2.93 -9.45
CA THR A 34 12.53 2.13 -9.11
C THR A 34 12.26 1.28 -7.88
N ILE A 35 11.72 1.89 -6.84
CA ILE A 35 11.42 1.16 -5.62
C ILE A 35 10.30 0.16 -5.87
N ALA A 36 9.29 0.56 -6.62
CA ALA A 36 8.19 -0.35 -6.93
C ALA A 36 8.68 -1.56 -7.71
N ARG A 37 9.64 -1.34 -8.59
CA ARG A 37 10.18 -2.42 -9.41
C ARG A 37 10.88 -3.47 -8.58
N TYR A 38 11.57 -3.05 -7.51
CA TYR A 38 12.30 -3.97 -6.66
C TYR A 38 11.46 -4.47 -5.49
N THR A 39 10.21 -4.07 -5.42
CA THR A 39 9.27 -4.59 -4.44
C THR A 39 8.64 -5.83 -5.02
N ASP A 40 8.93 -6.98 -4.42
CA ASP A 40 8.42 -8.23 -4.95
C ASP A 40 6.93 -8.37 -4.75
N GLN A 41 6.44 -7.91 -3.61
CA GLN A 41 5.04 -8.07 -3.29
C GLN A 41 4.64 -7.03 -2.25
N ILE A 42 3.41 -6.56 -2.34
CA ILE A 42 2.89 -5.61 -1.38
C ILE A 42 1.45 -6.02 -1.09
N GLU A 43 1.10 -6.09 0.19
CA GLU A 43 -0.21 -6.54 0.62
C GLU A 43 -0.70 -5.75 1.81
N ILE A 44 -2.01 -5.74 1.98
CA ILE A 44 -2.62 -5.14 3.15
C ILE A 44 -3.43 -6.21 3.85
N HIS A 45 -3.15 -6.42 5.13
CA HIS A 45 -3.92 -7.33 5.95
C HIS A 45 -4.35 -6.60 7.20
N GLY A 46 -5.65 -6.40 7.35
CA GLY A 46 -6.15 -5.62 8.47
C GLY A 46 -5.70 -4.18 8.31
N HIS A 47 -4.92 -3.71 9.25
CA HIS A 47 -4.39 -2.36 9.20
C HIS A 47 -2.88 -2.35 9.04
N THR A 48 -2.33 -3.44 8.54
CA THR A 48 -0.88 -3.58 8.37
C THR A 48 -0.54 -3.72 6.92
N LEU A 49 0.46 -2.97 6.48
CA LEU A 49 0.97 -3.06 5.12
C LEU A 49 2.21 -3.94 5.14
N TYR A 50 2.19 -5.00 4.36
CA TYR A 50 3.32 -5.92 4.25
C TYR A 50 4.04 -5.68 2.94
N ILE A 51 5.33 -5.46 3.02
CA ILE A 51 6.15 -5.20 1.85
C ILE A 51 7.25 -6.26 1.78
N HIS A 52 7.34 -6.93 0.65
CA HIS A 52 8.34 -7.97 0.44
C HIS A 52 9.35 -7.51 -0.59
N THR A 53 10.61 -7.61 -0.26
CA THR A 53 11.67 -7.30 -1.21
C THR A 53 12.89 -8.15 -0.87
N THR A 54 13.60 -8.57 -1.91
CA THR A 54 14.83 -9.32 -1.75
C THR A 54 16.05 -8.43 -1.79
N VAL A 55 15.86 -7.13 -2.02
CA VAL A 55 16.96 -6.19 -2.12
C VAL A 55 17.27 -5.65 -0.73
N ALA A 56 18.38 -6.11 -0.15
CA ALA A 56 18.72 -5.75 1.22
C ALA A 56 18.85 -4.24 1.46
N PRO A 57 19.54 -3.49 0.62
CA PRO A 57 19.62 -2.04 0.83
C PRO A 57 18.27 -1.36 0.80
N LEU A 58 17.37 -1.84 -0.04
CA LEU A 58 16.03 -1.28 -0.12
C LEU A 58 15.25 -1.60 1.15
N LYS A 59 15.37 -2.82 1.64
CA LYS A 59 14.70 -3.22 2.86
C LYS A 59 15.11 -2.31 4.01
N GLN A 60 16.39 -2.03 4.11
CA GLN A 60 16.92 -1.16 5.16
C GLN A 60 16.32 0.24 5.03
N GLU A 61 16.29 0.77 3.84
CA GLU A 61 15.76 2.10 3.61
C GLU A 61 14.27 2.18 3.97
N LEU A 62 13.52 1.16 3.59
CA LEU A 62 12.10 1.14 3.91
C LEU A 62 11.85 1.07 5.40
N LEU A 63 12.71 0.35 6.12
CA LEU A 63 12.58 0.27 7.57
C LEU A 63 12.72 1.63 8.22
N TYR A 64 13.59 2.47 7.69
CA TYR A 64 13.78 3.82 8.22
C TYR A 64 12.61 4.73 7.88
N LYS A 65 11.84 4.40 6.85
CA LYS A 65 10.79 5.25 6.37
C LYS A 65 9.39 4.76 6.71
N LYS A 66 9.28 3.87 7.68
CA LYS A 66 7.99 3.28 8.00
C LYS A 66 6.90 4.30 8.27
N GLU A 67 7.21 5.30 9.09
CA GLU A 67 6.22 6.29 9.44
C GLU A 67 5.81 7.12 8.23
N LEU A 68 6.77 7.44 7.40
CA LEU A 68 6.48 8.18 6.18
C LEU A 68 5.61 7.36 5.26
N ILE A 69 5.89 6.06 5.15
CA ILE A 69 5.10 5.18 4.31
C ILE A 69 3.66 5.13 4.80
N VAL A 70 3.47 4.98 6.09
CA VAL A 70 2.11 4.95 6.65
C VAL A 70 1.37 6.24 6.30
N ALA A 71 2.03 7.37 6.49
CA ALA A 71 1.38 8.65 6.21
C ALA A 71 1.04 8.80 4.74
N ARG A 72 1.97 8.45 3.87
CA ARG A 72 1.77 8.63 2.44
C ARG A 72 0.70 7.69 1.90
N VAL A 73 0.71 6.44 2.36
CA VAL A 73 -0.28 5.48 1.90
C VAL A 73 -1.67 5.89 2.37
N ASN A 74 -1.79 6.30 3.63
CA ASN A 74 -3.10 6.72 4.13
C ASN A 74 -3.59 7.94 3.40
N GLU A 75 -2.70 8.86 3.10
CA GLU A 75 -3.07 10.05 2.36
C GLU A 75 -3.58 9.69 0.97
N ALA A 76 -2.89 8.78 0.30
CA ALA A 76 -3.29 8.37 -1.03
C ALA A 76 -4.61 7.61 -1.03
N LEU A 77 -4.87 6.85 0.02
CA LEU A 77 -6.12 6.11 0.15
C LEU A 77 -7.27 6.98 0.62
N GLY A 78 -6.96 8.13 1.15
CA GLY A 78 -8.00 9.05 1.60
C GLY A 78 -8.53 8.78 2.98
N GLU A 79 -7.92 7.86 3.72
CA GLU A 79 -8.36 7.57 5.08
C GLU A 79 -7.26 6.83 5.83
N LYS A 80 -7.35 6.83 7.13
CA LYS A 80 -6.36 6.18 7.96
C LYS A 80 -6.62 4.67 8.00
N LEU A 81 -6.24 4.02 6.97
CA LEU A 81 -6.46 2.59 6.84
C LEU A 81 -5.33 1.78 7.43
N ILE A 82 -4.11 2.29 7.35
CA ILE A 82 -2.91 1.59 7.74
C ILE A 82 -2.31 2.26 8.97
N ASN A 83 -1.94 1.47 9.97
CA ASN A 83 -1.25 2.01 11.12
C ASN A 83 0.09 1.33 11.37
N GLU A 84 0.45 0.36 10.54
CA GLU A 84 1.73 -0.32 10.69
C GLU A 84 2.24 -0.81 9.36
N VAL A 85 3.57 -0.87 9.22
CA VAL A 85 4.23 -1.38 8.03
C VAL A 85 5.21 -2.45 8.45
N VAL A 86 5.16 -3.59 7.78
CA VAL A 86 6.10 -4.69 8.02
C VAL A 86 6.90 -4.91 6.75
N ILE A 87 8.22 -4.90 6.86
CA ILE A 87 9.12 -5.11 5.74
C ILE A 87 9.72 -6.51 5.88
N ARG A 88 9.59 -7.32 4.86
CA ARG A 88 10.10 -8.69 4.91
C ARG A 88 11.10 -8.99 3.84
#